data_877f86f71aa1106ef255d087b0322058
#
_entry.id   877f86f71aa1106ef255d087b0322058
#
_cell.length_a   1.000
_cell.length_b   1.000
_cell.length_c   1.000
_cell.angle_alpha   90.00
_cell.angle_beta   90.00
_cell.angle_gamma   90.00
#
_symmetry.space_group_name_H-M   'P 1'
#
loop_
_entity.id
_entity.type
_entity.pdbx_description
1 polymer ?
#
loop_
_entity_poly.entity_id
_entity_poly.type
_entity_poly.pdbx_seq_one_letter_code
_entity_poly.pdbx_strand_id
1 'polypeptide(L)'
;GCTAAGFSKKPLAPNEESIISLTFHPKNRPGTIDAEALVYTDLSDFSPVARLSLCGYVSSSDEWKHLPQNIGHLRLTRKQVSFSRAGKTTIERIACANSGDRPLKLNALLLPSCLKFYTEPAVLAPGQEGDLVITLDKAKLPSFHTEEKHLSLIIDGVIGKPSEKTIEVIIKN
;
A
#
# COMPACT_ATOMS: atom_id res chain seq x y z
N GLY A 1 -0.62 18.09 1.67
CA GLY A 1 -1.30 17.64 2.88
C GLY A 1 -2.56 16.85 2.55
N CYS A 2 -3.05 16.04 3.49
CA CYS A 2 -4.28 15.26 3.31
C CYS A 2 -5.54 16.06 3.69
N THR A 3 -5.38 17.27 4.25
CA THR A 3 -6.48 18.14 4.69
C THR A 3 -6.51 19.39 3.86
N ALA A 4 -7.68 19.74 3.36
CA ALA A 4 -7.96 20.99 2.66
C ALA A 4 -8.96 21.82 3.45
N ALA A 5 -8.71 23.14 3.55
CA ALA A 5 -9.65 24.09 4.11
C ALA A 5 -10.31 24.88 2.98
N GLY A 6 -11.64 24.97 3.02
CA GLY A 6 -12.45 25.79 2.11
C GLY A 6 -13.14 26.91 2.87
N PHE A 7 -13.06 28.13 2.40
CA PHE A 7 -13.72 29.28 2.99
C PHE A 7 -13.97 30.35 1.93
N SER A 8 -14.94 31.25 2.20
CA SER A 8 -15.17 32.41 1.37
C SER A 8 -14.14 33.51 1.67
N LYS A 9 -13.56 34.09 0.61
CA LYS A 9 -12.65 35.25 0.71
C LYS A 9 -13.40 36.58 0.70
N LYS A 10 -14.74 36.57 0.62
CA LYS A 10 -15.56 37.79 0.65
C LYS A 10 -15.51 38.39 2.07
N PRO A 11 -15.29 39.71 2.21
CA PRO A 11 -15.40 40.37 3.51
C PRO A 11 -16.78 40.14 4.12
N LEU A 12 -16.84 39.91 5.44
CA LEU A 12 -18.09 39.75 6.18
C LEU A 12 -18.55 41.10 6.70
N ALA A 13 -19.83 41.40 6.50
CA ALA A 13 -20.48 42.56 7.13
C ALA A 13 -20.71 42.27 8.64
N PRO A 14 -20.95 43.31 9.46
CA PRO A 14 -21.32 43.13 10.86
C PRO A 14 -22.52 42.18 11.01
N ASN A 15 -22.39 41.16 11.87
CA ASN A 15 -23.38 40.09 12.10
C ASN A 15 -23.59 39.12 10.91
N GLU A 16 -22.76 39.18 9.86
CA GLU A 16 -22.78 38.19 8.78
C GLU A 16 -21.99 36.93 9.19
N GLU A 17 -22.50 35.78 8.81
CA GLU A 17 -21.87 34.48 9.09
C GLU A 17 -21.23 33.89 7.84
N SER A 18 -20.15 33.12 7.98
CA SER A 18 -19.52 32.37 6.92
C SER A 18 -19.20 30.94 7.37
N ILE A 19 -19.15 30.05 6.41
CA ILE A 19 -18.83 28.63 6.65
C ILE A 19 -17.40 28.36 6.28
N ILE A 20 -16.67 27.72 7.19
CA ILE A 20 -15.35 27.14 6.94
C ILE A 20 -15.51 25.62 6.87
N SER A 21 -15.10 25.01 5.78
CA SER A 21 -15.13 23.57 5.59
C SER A 21 -13.73 22.99 5.71
N LEU A 22 -13.59 21.89 6.46
CA LEU A 22 -12.38 21.08 6.48
C LEU A 22 -12.68 19.73 5.82
N THR A 23 -11.93 19.41 4.77
CA THR A 23 -12.07 18.16 4.05
C THR A 23 -10.80 17.34 4.22
N PHE A 24 -10.94 16.11 4.71
CA PHE A 24 -9.86 15.17 4.84
C PHE A 24 -9.95 14.09 3.76
N HIS A 25 -8.82 13.86 3.06
CA HIS A 25 -8.69 12.81 2.06
C HIS A 25 -7.76 11.72 2.60
N PRO A 26 -8.28 10.56 3.05
CA PRO A 26 -7.49 9.54 3.72
C PRO A 26 -6.44 8.87 2.82
N LYS A 27 -6.60 8.89 1.49
CA LYS A 27 -5.66 8.29 0.52
C LYS A 27 -5.17 6.88 0.95
N ASN A 28 -6.08 6.01 1.37
CA ASN A 28 -5.80 4.66 1.85
C ASN A 28 -4.84 4.60 3.07
N ARG A 29 -4.90 5.59 3.95
CA ARG A 29 -4.14 5.60 5.21
C ARG A 29 -5.10 5.35 6.37
N PRO A 30 -5.28 4.08 6.80
CA PRO A 30 -6.07 3.78 7.99
C PRO A 30 -5.34 4.28 9.24
N GLY A 31 -6.10 4.61 10.25
CA GLY A 31 -5.58 5.06 11.55
C GLY A 31 -6.23 6.35 12.05
N THR A 32 -5.73 6.85 13.16
CA THR A 32 -6.21 8.07 13.78
C THR A 32 -5.84 9.30 12.95
N ILE A 33 -6.81 10.20 12.82
CA ILE A 33 -6.64 11.50 12.22
C ILE A 33 -6.68 12.53 13.31
N ASP A 34 -5.75 13.47 13.28
CA ASP A 34 -5.75 14.70 14.02
C ASP A 34 -5.22 15.80 13.11
N ALA A 35 -6.10 16.69 12.67
CA ALA A 35 -5.77 17.79 11.78
C ALA A 35 -6.30 19.10 12.34
N GLU A 36 -5.47 20.14 12.30
CA GLU A 36 -5.82 21.47 12.77
C GLU A 36 -5.83 22.47 11.61
N ALA A 37 -6.76 23.42 11.69
CA ALA A 37 -6.76 24.62 10.89
C ALA A 37 -6.84 25.85 11.79
N LEU A 38 -5.95 26.81 11.59
CA LEU A 38 -5.92 28.09 12.29
C LEU A 38 -6.66 29.12 11.45
N VAL A 39 -7.61 29.81 12.07
CA VAL A 39 -8.42 30.86 11.43
C VAL A 39 -7.84 32.21 11.79
N TYR A 40 -7.47 32.97 10.79
CA TYR A 40 -7.00 34.35 10.92
C TYR A 40 -8.01 35.30 10.30
N THR A 41 -8.06 36.52 10.80
CA THR A 41 -8.86 37.60 10.27
C THR A 41 -7.99 38.85 10.06
N ASP A 42 -8.54 39.89 9.51
CA ASP A 42 -7.91 41.21 9.35
C ASP A 42 -7.53 41.87 10.69
N LEU A 43 -7.97 41.34 11.82
CA LEU A 43 -7.59 41.86 13.15
C LEU A 43 -6.13 41.51 13.53
N SER A 44 -5.59 40.38 13.04
CA SER A 44 -4.21 40.00 13.31
C SER A 44 -3.73 38.89 12.36
N ASP A 45 -2.58 39.13 11.74
CA ASP A 45 -1.87 38.10 10.94
C ASP A 45 -1.07 37.11 11.80
N PHE A 46 -0.84 37.41 13.09
CA PHE A 46 0.02 36.62 13.98
C PHE A 46 -0.75 35.80 15.01
N SER A 47 -1.96 36.23 15.37
CA SER A 47 -2.79 35.56 16.39
C SER A 47 -4.07 35.02 15.75
N PRO A 48 -4.24 33.67 15.70
CA PRO A 48 -5.47 33.11 15.18
C PRO A 48 -6.67 33.45 16.10
N VAL A 49 -7.79 33.80 15.50
CA VAL A 49 -9.05 34.07 16.23
C VAL A 49 -9.78 32.79 16.59
N ALA A 50 -9.53 31.70 15.88
CA ALA A 50 -10.09 30.38 16.17
C ALA A 50 -9.13 29.26 15.74
N ARG A 51 -9.28 28.11 16.39
CA ARG A 51 -8.61 26.85 16.02
C ARG A 51 -9.70 25.82 15.78
N LEU A 52 -9.69 25.22 14.61
CA LEU A 52 -10.59 24.15 14.23
C LEU A 52 -9.83 22.84 14.24
N SER A 53 -10.35 21.81 14.90
CA SER A 53 -9.77 20.48 14.95
C SER A 53 -10.67 19.49 14.24
N LEU A 54 -10.09 18.63 13.41
CA LEU A 54 -10.77 17.53 12.75
C LEU A 54 -10.12 16.22 13.24
N CYS A 55 -10.80 15.55 14.17
CA CYS A 55 -10.36 14.28 14.75
C CYS A 55 -11.25 13.15 14.25
N GLY A 56 -10.66 11.98 14.04
CA GLY A 56 -11.40 10.81 13.61
C GLY A 56 -10.53 9.56 13.46
N TYR A 57 -11.15 8.49 12.99
CA TYR A 57 -10.47 7.25 12.67
C TYR A 57 -10.84 6.80 11.25
N VAL A 58 -9.85 6.59 10.41
CA VAL A 58 -10.03 5.99 9.10
C VAL A 58 -9.97 4.49 9.24
N SER A 59 -11.11 3.82 9.11
CA SER A 59 -11.14 2.37 8.98
C SER A 59 -10.59 1.94 7.62
N SER A 60 -9.91 0.80 7.56
CA SER A 60 -9.64 0.15 6.28
C SER A 60 -10.97 -0.19 5.61
N SER A 61 -11.09 0.06 4.32
CA SER A 61 -12.29 -0.35 3.58
C SER A 61 -12.47 -1.86 3.68
N ASP A 62 -13.71 -2.32 3.83
CA ASP A 62 -14.05 -3.76 3.84
C ASP A 62 -13.69 -4.46 2.52
N GLU A 63 -13.54 -3.69 1.47
CA GLU A 63 -13.18 -4.11 0.12
C GLU A 63 -11.92 -5.02 0.06
N TRP A 64 -10.92 -4.76 0.92
CA TRP A 64 -9.65 -5.49 0.92
C TRP A 64 -9.45 -6.41 2.12
N LYS A 65 -10.51 -6.78 2.85
CA LYS A 65 -10.40 -7.68 4.02
C LYS A 65 -9.80 -9.04 3.69
N HIS A 66 -10.07 -9.56 2.48
CA HIS A 66 -9.54 -10.83 1.99
C HIS A 66 -8.06 -10.75 1.58
N LEU A 67 -7.50 -9.53 1.47
CA LEU A 67 -6.09 -9.24 1.16
C LEU A 67 -5.44 -8.47 2.31
N PRO A 68 -5.21 -9.11 3.47
CA PRO A 68 -4.83 -8.43 4.71
C PRO A 68 -3.40 -7.88 4.71
N GLN A 69 -2.53 -8.40 3.86
CA GLN A 69 -1.15 -7.93 3.74
C GLN A 69 -1.05 -6.77 2.76
N ASN A 70 -0.07 -5.89 2.95
CA ASN A 70 0.17 -4.80 2.01
C ASN A 70 1.65 -4.53 1.80
N ILE A 71 1.96 -4.04 0.60
CA ILE A 71 3.25 -3.47 0.18
C ILE A 71 2.94 -2.15 -0.53
N GLY A 72 2.98 -1.03 0.19
CA GLY A 72 2.45 0.23 -0.32
C GLY A 72 0.97 0.11 -0.69
N HIS A 73 0.62 0.31 -1.97
CA HIS A 73 -0.74 0.15 -2.48
C HIS A 73 -1.06 -1.25 -3.02
N LEU A 74 -0.09 -2.15 -3.04
CA LEU A 74 -0.32 -3.55 -3.39
C LEU A 74 -0.86 -4.30 -2.18
N ARG A 75 -2.06 -4.86 -2.29
CA ARG A 75 -2.70 -5.74 -1.32
C ARG A 75 -2.41 -7.19 -1.68
N LEU A 76 -2.25 -8.05 -0.66
CA LEU A 76 -1.85 -9.45 -0.84
C LEU A 76 -2.58 -10.34 0.17
N THR A 77 -2.84 -11.59 -0.19
CA THR A 77 -3.29 -12.61 0.77
C THR A 77 -2.17 -12.99 1.75
N ARG A 78 -0.93 -13.05 1.27
CA ARG A 78 0.25 -13.48 2.05
C ARG A 78 1.54 -12.89 1.49
N LYS A 79 2.60 -12.88 2.29
CA LYS A 79 3.96 -12.46 1.88
C LYS A 79 4.96 -13.63 1.88
N GLN A 80 4.46 -14.86 1.88
CA GLN A 80 5.28 -16.06 1.92
C GLN A 80 4.70 -17.13 1.03
N VAL A 81 5.56 -17.84 0.31
CA VAL A 81 5.23 -19.04 -0.45
C VAL A 81 6.22 -20.16 -0.13
N SER A 82 5.80 -21.40 -0.32
CA SER A 82 6.69 -22.55 -0.09
C SER A 82 6.61 -23.55 -1.23
N PHE A 83 7.77 -24.05 -1.63
CA PHE A 83 7.92 -25.12 -2.60
C PHE A 83 8.56 -26.33 -1.93
N SER A 84 8.21 -27.54 -2.37
CA SER A 84 8.95 -28.75 -2.03
C SER A 84 9.87 -29.14 -3.18
N ARG A 85 11.11 -29.48 -2.85
CA ARG A 85 12.09 -29.96 -3.83
C ARG A 85 11.64 -31.27 -4.49
N ALA A 86 11.08 -32.19 -3.71
CA ALA A 86 10.52 -33.45 -4.17
C ALA A 86 9.10 -33.32 -4.73
N GLY A 87 8.38 -32.24 -4.38
CA GLY A 87 6.99 -32.01 -4.75
C GLY A 87 6.81 -31.78 -6.26
N LYS A 88 5.58 -31.92 -6.73
CA LYS A 88 5.23 -31.66 -8.14
C LYS A 88 4.97 -30.18 -8.42
N THR A 89 4.58 -29.41 -7.40
CA THR A 89 4.23 -27.98 -7.54
C THR A 89 5.47 -27.15 -7.84
N THR A 90 5.43 -26.44 -8.93
CA THR A 90 6.49 -25.53 -9.38
C THR A 90 6.00 -24.10 -9.55
N ILE A 91 4.71 -23.85 -9.33
CA ILE A 91 4.06 -22.54 -9.48
C ILE A 91 3.25 -22.26 -8.21
N GLU A 92 3.49 -21.09 -7.62
CA GLU A 92 2.71 -20.55 -6.52
C GLU A 92 2.08 -19.22 -6.94
N ARG A 93 0.83 -19.00 -6.50
CA ARG A 93 0.07 -17.79 -6.78
C ARG A 93 -0.28 -17.11 -5.47
N ILE A 94 -0.13 -15.79 -5.43
CA ILE A 94 -0.55 -14.93 -4.33
C ILE A 94 -1.59 -13.98 -4.89
N ALA A 95 -2.84 -14.14 -4.48
CA ALA A 95 -3.87 -13.20 -4.87
C ALA A 95 -3.52 -11.80 -4.37
N CYS A 96 -3.68 -10.83 -5.23
CA CYS A 96 -3.30 -9.44 -4.99
C CYS A 96 -4.32 -8.45 -5.57
N ALA A 97 -4.20 -7.19 -5.16
CA ALA A 97 -4.97 -6.09 -5.73
C ALA A 97 -4.20 -4.79 -5.68
N ASN A 98 -4.49 -3.91 -6.61
CA ASN A 98 -4.03 -2.54 -6.59
C ASN A 98 -5.05 -1.65 -5.85
N SER A 99 -4.79 -1.31 -4.60
CA SER A 99 -5.62 -0.40 -3.81
C SER A 99 -5.27 1.09 -4.00
N GLY A 100 -4.41 1.40 -4.95
CA GLY A 100 -3.99 2.77 -5.28
C GLY A 100 -4.80 3.39 -6.42
N ASP A 101 -4.43 4.61 -6.77
CA ASP A 101 -5.04 5.43 -7.81
C ASP A 101 -4.30 5.42 -9.16
N ARG A 102 -3.20 4.66 -9.24
CA ARG A 102 -2.35 4.54 -10.45
C ARG A 102 -2.13 3.08 -10.81
N PRO A 103 -1.97 2.75 -12.10
CA PRO A 103 -1.61 1.40 -12.52
C PRO A 103 -0.30 0.94 -11.88
N LEU A 104 -0.25 -0.31 -11.42
CA LEU A 104 0.95 -0.94 -10.88
C LEU A 104 1.52 -1.92 -11.90
N LYS A 105 2.77 -1.71 -12.29
CA LYS A 105 3.59 -2.67 -13.03
C LYS A 105 4.69 -3.15 -12.08
N LEU A 106 4.64 -4.43 -11.74
CA LEU A 106 5.51 -5.03 -10.73
C LEU A 106 6.62 -5.85 -11.37
N ASN A 107 7.81 -5.76 -10.77
CA ASN A 107 8.96 -6.60 -11.08
C ASN A 107 9.57 -7.13 -9.76
N ALA A 108 10.48 -8.09 -9.86
CA ALA A 108 11.29 -8.54 -8.73
C ALA A 108 12.74 -8.12 -8.94
N LEU A 109 13.33 -7.48 -7.91
CA LEU A 109 14.75 -7.13 -7.89
C LEU A 109 15.56 -8.33 -7.37
N LEU A 110 16.78 -8.48 -7.89
CA LEU A 110 17.73 -9.53 -7.48
C LEU A 110 17.11 -10.94 -7.50
N LEU A 111 16.32 -11.22 -8.55
CA LEU A 111 15.61 -12.49 -8.69
C LEU A 111 16.62 -13.65 -8.82
N PRO A 112 16.60 -14.66 -7.91
CA PRO A 112 17.43 -15.85 -8.05
C PRO A 112 17.15 -16.58 -9.35
N SER A 113 18.20 -17.12 -10.01
CA SER A 113 18.10 -17.78 -11.31
C SER A 113 17.14 -18.98 -11.37
N CYS A 114 16.87 -19.60 -10.20
CA CYS A 114 15.91 -20.67 -10.05
C CYS A 114 14.45 -20.19 -9.91
N LEU A 115 14.20 -18.88 -9.83
CA LEU A 115 12.85 -18.34 -9.70
C LEU A 115 12.50 -17.49 -10.93
N LYS A 116 11.20 -17.47 -11.25
CA LYS A 116 10.60 -16.49 -12.16
C LYS A 116 9.46 -15.80 -11.42
N PHE A 117 9.26 -14.53 -11.71
CA PHE A 117 8.21 -13.69 -11.15
C PHE A 117 7.52 -12.90 -12.25
N TYR A 118 6.20 -12.87 -12.23
CA TYR A 118 5.37 -12.02 -13.07
C TYR A 118 4.00 -11.81 -12.42
N THR A 119 3.19 -10.92 -12.98
CA THR A 119 1.83 -10.65 -12.53
C THR A 119 0.82 -10.99 -13.61
N GLU A 120 -0.34 -11.44 -13.21
CA GLU A 120 -1.50 -11.66 -14.07
C GLU A 120 -2.69 -10.84 -13.54
N PRO A 121 -3.10 -9.79 -14.26
CA PRO A 121 -2.52 -9.25 -15.49
C PRO A 121 -1.15 -8.58 -15.28
N ALA A 122 -0.39 -8.37 -16.36
CA ALA A 122 0.97 -7.79 -16.31
C ALA A 122 1.01 -6.36 -15.73
N VAL A 123 -0.10 -5.65 -15.76
CA VAL A 123 -0.32 -4.34 -15.15
C VAL A 123 -1.66 -4.38 -14.43
N LEU A 124 -1.65 -4.06 -13.14
CA LEU A 124 -2.86 -3.95 -12.32
C LEU A 124 -3.40 -2.52 -12.38
N ALA A 125 -4.56 -2.32 -12.97
CA ALA A 125 -5.26 -1.04 -12.94
C ALA A 125 -5.70 -0.68 -11.49
N PRO A 126 -6.01 0.58 -11.19
CA PRO A 126 -6.61 0.96 -9.92
C PRO A 126 -7.85 0.13 -9.59
N GLY A 127 -7.93 -0.42 -8.37
CA GLY A 127 -9.02 -1.29 -7.93
C GLY A 127 -9.01 -2.71 -8.52
N GLN A 128 -8.05 -3.05 -9.38
CA GLN A 128 -8.01 -4.35 -10.04
C GLN A 128 -7.34 -5.41 -9.17
N GLU A 129 -7.96 -6.57 -9.11
CA GLU A 129 -7.39 -7.80 -8.55
C GLU A 129 -6.62 -8.60 -9.61
N GLY A 130 -5.71 -9.44 -9.13
CA GLY A 130 -4.89 -10.32 -9.96
C GLY A 130 -4.05 -11.25 -9.11
N ASP A 131 -3.03 -11.85 -9.73
CA ASP A 131 -2.11 -12.76 -9.07
C ASP A 131 -0.66 -12.31 -9.23
N LEU A 132 0.12 -12.43 -8.17
CA LEU A 132 1.58 -12.55 -8.26
C LEU A 132 1.90 -14.02 -8.49
N VAL A 133 2.60 -14.32 -9.57
CA VAL A 133 2.96 -15.68 -9.94
C VAL A 133 4.44 -15.88 -9.75
N ILE A 134 4.79 -16.86 -8.90
CA ILE A 134 6.18 -17.25 -8.60
C ILE A 134 6.36 -18.67 -9.11
N THR A 135 7.36 -18.88 -9.98
CA THR A 135 7.65 -20.21 -10.55
C THR A 135 9.05 -20.64 -10.13
N LEU A 136 9.17 -21.87 -9.66
CA LEU A 136 10.44 -22.51 -9.30
C LEU A 136 10.95 -23.36 -10.47
N ASP A 137 12.12 -23.03 -10.99
CA ASP A 137 12.87 -23.88 -11.92
C ASP A 137 13.82 -24.80 -11.11
N LYS A 138 13.39 -26.04 -10.90
CA LYS A 138 14.14 -27.01 -10.10
C LYS A 138 15.50 -27.40 -10.70
N ALA A 139 15.64 -27.32 -12.03
CA ALA A 139 16.91 -27.63 -12.69
C ALA A 139 18.00 -26.61 -12.33
N LYS A 140 17.60 -25.38 -11.99
CA LYS A 140 18.51 -24.29 -11.59
C LYS A 140 18.62 -24.12 -10.07
N LEU A 141 17.96 -24.99 -9.31
CA LEU A 141 18.02 -24.94 -7.86
C LEU A 141 19.39 -25.42 -7.38
N PRO A 142 20.19 -24.57 -6.70
CA PRO A 142 21.47 -25.02 -6.15
C PRO A 142 21.26 -26.07 -5.05
N SER A 143 22.23 -26.99 -4.94
CA SER A 143 22.22 -27.98 -3.86
C SER A 143 22.32 -27.30 -2.50
N PHE A 144 21.57 -27.77 -1.53
CA PHE A 144 21.65 -27.37 -0.14
C PHE A 144 21.37 -28.58 0.76
N HIS A 145 21.96 -28.57 1.95
CA HIS A 145 21.91 -29.69 2.90
C HIS A 145 21.02 -29.40 4.13
N THR A 146 20.42 -28.21 4.18
CA THR A 146 19.49 -27.83 5.23
C THR A 146 18.09 -28.36 4.92
N GLU A 147 17.23 -28.45 5.92
CA GLU A 147 15.83 -28.85 5.73
C GLU A 147 15.06 -27.85 4.86
N GLU A 148 15.39 -26.58 5.00
CA GLU A 148 14.75 -25.47 4.27
C GLU A 148 15.79 -24.50 3.73
N LYS A 149 15.49 -23.91 2.59
CA LYS A 149 16.23 -22.78 2.01
C LYS A 149 15.31 -21.60 1.87
N HIS A 150 15.70 -20.46 2.44
CA HIS A 150 14.98 -19.20 2.39
C HIS A 150 15.57 -18.30 1.29
N LEU A 151 14.69 -17.79 0.45
CA LEU A 151 15.00 -16.83 -0.61
C LEU A 151 14.07 -15.63 -0.45
N SER A 152 14.59 -14.45 -0.73
CA SER A 152 13.83 -13.20 -0.63
C SER A 152 13.62 -12.59 -2.01
N LEU A 153 12.37 -12.28 -2.35
CA LEU A 153 11.99 -11.50 -3.53
C LEU A 153 11.65 -10.08 -3.09
N ILE A 154 12.41 -9.11 -3.56
CA ILE A 154 12.11 -7.68 -3.32
C ILE A 154 11.26 -7.20 -4.49
N ILE A 155 10.03 -6.78 -4.20
CA ILE A 155 9.09 -6.31 -5.22
C ILE A 155 9.41 -4.86 -5.58
N ASP A 156 9.61 -4.61 -6.85
CA ASP A 156 9.74 -3.27 -7.43
C ASP A 156 8.43 -2.81 -8.08
N GLY A 157 8.31 -1.50 -8.30
CA GLY A 157 7.08 -0.87 -8.79
C GLY A 157 6.12 -0.43 -7.69
N VAL A 158 6.46 -0.63 -6.41
CA VAL A 158 5.70 -0.18 -5.24
C VAL A 158 6.56 0.67 -4.30
N ILE A 159 5.90 1.57 -3.55
CA ILE A 159 6.56 2.42 -2.55
C ILE A 159 6.74 1.62 -1.25
N GLY A 160 7.89 1.79 -0.62
CA GLY A 160 8.23 1.19 0.68
C GLY A 160 9.73 0.88 0.80
N LYS A 161 10.17 0.57 2.01
CA LYS A 161 11.55 0.11 2.28
C LYS A 161 11.74 -1.31 1.73
N PRO A 162 12.95 -1.74 1.37
CA PRO A 162 13.22 -3.10 0.89
C PRO A 162 12.64 -4.20 1.79
N SER A 163 12.78 -4.08 3.11
CA SER A 163 12.23 -5.02 4.09
C SER A 163 10.70 -5.13 4.08
N GLU A 164 10.02 -4.02 3.75
CA GLU A 164 8.56 -3.98 3.66
C GLU A 164 8.05 -4.60 2.34
N LYS A 165 8.89 -4.55 1.29
CA LYS A 165 8.60 -5.02 -0.08
C LYS A 165 9.06 -6.45 -0.34
N THR A 166 9.42 -7.20 0.68
CA THR A 166 9.95 -8.56 0.54
C THR A 166 8.84 -9.60 0.61
N ILE A 167 8.86 -10.53 -0.35
CA ILE A 167 8.12 -11.79 -0.32
C ILE A 167 9.13 -12.90 -0.04
N GLU A 168 8.84 -13.72 0.95
CA GLU A 168 9.67 -14.85 1.32
C GLU A 168 9.30 -16.09 0.51
N VAL A 169 10.32 -16.78 -0.02
CA VAL A 169 10.17 -18.06 -0.72
C VAL A 169 10.94 -19.12 0.04
N ILE A 170 10.23 -20.08 0.58
CA ILE A 170 10.81 -21.21 1.32
C ILE A 170 10.84 -22.45 0.42
N ILE A 171 12.00 -23.08 0.30
CA ILE A 171 12.17 -24.32 -0.44
C ILE A 171 12.51 -25.41 0.55
N LYS A 172 11.62 -26.38 0.70
CA LYS A 172 11.76 -27.55 1.58
C LYS A 172 12.36 -28.72 0.83
N ASN A 173 13.25 -29.47 1.51
CA ASN A 173 13.83 -30.70 0.97
C ASN A 173 12.80 -31.81 0.81
#